data_a21b76b7379d6c6ecab4d7a3f7a23c3c
#
_entry.id   a21b76b7379d6c6ecab4d7a3f7a23c3c
#
_cell.length_a   1.000
_cell.length_b   1.000
_cell.length_c   1.000
_cell.angle_alpha   90.00
_cell.angle_beta   90.00
_cell.angle_gamma   90.00
#
_symmetry.space_group_name_H-M   'P 1'
#
loop_
_entity.id
_entity.type
_entity.pdbx_description
1 polymer ?
#
loop_
_entity_poly.entity_id
_entity_poly.type
_entity_poly.pdbx_seq_one_letter_code
_entity_poly.pdbx_strand_id
1 'polypeptide(L)'
;MNFKHLRYFWVVAKAGGVMRAAEQLHTTPQTLSGQIKLLEESLGYKLFEKNGRRLELTSEGELALGYAEEIFALGSELENAVHHVQGGRRSLELRVGVADSVAKSVAYHLLEPAFTVGQPVRMICHEGKFDDLLARLALHRLDLVIADERLPKRVSVKAFNHSLGTSATSFVCSPALKPQLKGRFPACLDGMPMLIHGASSAMRQQFDQWLARHQIRPRIIAEFDDGALMNAFGREGRGVFMTPSVLEAEIEAQYGVSVIGRTDELMEEFFAISVERRISHPCVAAITRAARAQLFSASPV
;
A
#
# COMPACT_ATOMS: atom_id res chain seq x y z
N MET A 1 -8.84 16.31 30.42
CA MET A 1 -7.55 15.94 29.81
C MET A 1 -6.89 17.18 29.21
N ASN A 2 -5.59 17.37 29.43
CA ASN A 2 -4.84 18.52 28.90
C ASN A 2 -3.96 18.05 27.73
N PHE A 3 -4.14 18.61 26.53
CA PHE A 3 -3.39 18.22 25.32
C PHE A 3 -1.89 18.49 25.42
N LYS A 4 -1.45 19.47 26.21
CA LYS A 4 -0.02 19.73 26.45
C LYS A 4 0.61 18.60 27.24
N HIS A 5 -0.09 18.07 28.26
CA HIS A 5 0.37 16.90 29.01
C HIS A 5 0.40 15.65 28.14
N LEU A 6 -0.62 15.45 27.30
CA LEU A 6 -0.67 14.35 26.32
C LEU A 6 0.51 14.42 25.34
N ARG A 7 0.86 15.64 24.87
CA ARG A 7 2.02 15.84 23.99
C ARG A 7 3.33 15.45 24.66
N TYR A 8 3.51 15.82 25.93
CA TYR A 8 4.71 15.44 26.67
C TYR A 8 4.83 13.92 26.85
N PHE A 9 3.72 13.26 27.18
CA PHE A 9 3.65 11.80 27.24
C PHE A 9 4.04 11.18 25.89
N TRP A 10 3.43 11.64 24.80
CA TRP A 10 3.68 11.16 23.44
C TRP A 10 5.15 11.30 23.05
N VAL A 11 5.76 12.46 23.27
CA VAL A 11 7.19 12.67 22.95
C VAL A 11 8.10 11.78 23.78
N VAL A 12 7.80 11.59 25.08
CA VAL A 12 8.61 10.71 25.95
C VAL A 12 8.51 9.25 25.51
N ALA A 13 7.34 8.79 25.12
CA ALA A 13 7.14 7.43 24.58
C ALA A 13 7.93 7.23 23.28
N LYS A 14 7.85 8.18 22.34
CA LYS A 14 8.59 8.13 21.06
C LYS A 14 10.10 8.24 21.19
N ALA A 15 10.58 9.07 22.11
CA ALA A 15 12.03 9.24 22.37
C ALA A 15 12.64 8.04 23.13
N GLY A 16 11.80 7.13 23.66
CA GLY A 16 12.24 6.00 24.47
C GLY A 16 12.85 6.42 25.82
N GLY A 17 12.40 7.58 26.37
CA GLY A 17 12.76 8.02 27.72
C GLY A 17 12.75 9.53 27.92
N VAL A 18 12.61 9.90 29.22
CA VAL A 18 12.43 11.29 29.63
C VAL A 18 13.62 12.20 29.32
N MET A 19 14.84 11.70 29.41
CA MET A 19 16.05 12.48 29.14
C MET A 19 16.11 12.95 27.69
N ARG A 20 15.96 12.03 26.74
CA ARG A 20 15.97 12.35 25.29
C ARG A 20 14.81 13.26 24.90
N ALA A 21 13.65 13.04 25.47
CA ALA A 21 12.49 13.90 25.23
C ALA A 21 12.70 15.32 25.78
N ALA A 22 13.39 15.47 26.91
CA ALA A 22 13.70 16.76 27.51
C ALA A 22 14.63 17.58 26.59
N GLU A 23 15.64 16.95 25.99
CA GLU A 23 16.51 17.57 25.00
C GLU A 23 15.71 18.03 23.77
N GLN A 24 14.86 17.18 23.21
CA GLN A 24 14.03 17.50 22.04
C GLN A 24 13.06 18.65 22.26
N LEU A 25 12.52 18.76 23.49
CA LEU A 25 11.55 19.78 23.85
C LEU A 25 12.16 21.01 24.52
N HIS A 26 13.49 21.08 24.63
CA HIS A 26 14.22 22.16 25.30
C HIS A 26 13.66 22.45 26.71
N THR A 27 13.43 21.39 27.49
CA THR A 27 12.86 21.46 28.84
C THR A 27 13.64 20.57 29.83
N THR A 28 13.22 20.51 31.09
CA THR A 28 13.90 19.66 32.08
C THR A 28 13.19 18.33 32.25
N PRO A 29 13.93 17.23 32.54
CA PRO A 29 13.33 15.93 32.83
C PRO A 29 12.30 15.95 33.96
N GLN A 30 12.53 16.79 34.99
CA GLN A 30 11.64 16.97 36.12
C GLN A 30 10.30 17.57 35.68
N THR A 31 10.34 18.59 34.81
CA THR A 31 9.14 19.20 34.23
C THR A 31 8.31 18.15 33.46
N LEU A 32 8.95 17.38 32.58
CA LEU A 32 8.25 16.34 31.82
C LEU A 32 7.63 15.28 32.72
N SER A 33 8.40 14.79 33.69
CA SER A 33 7.88 13.79 34.65
C SER A 33 6.68 14.32 35.45
N GLY A 34 6.73 15.59 35.88
CA GLY A 34 5.61 16.22 36.57
C GLY A 34 4.36 16.36 35.70
N GLN A 35 4.54 16.75 34.45
CA GLN A 35 3.41 16.91 33.49
C GLN A 35 2.78 15.56 33.10
N ILE A 36 3.60 14.51 32.94
CA ILE A 36 3.11 13.15 32.70
C ILE A 36 2.33 12.64 33.93
N LYS A 37 2.83 12.89 35.13
CA LYS A 37 2.13 12.52 36.35
C LYS A 37 0.73 13.18 36.46
N LEU A 38 0.61 14.46 36.08
CA LEU A 38 -0.69 15.15 36.02
C LEU A 38 -1.62 14.52 34.96
N LEU A 39 -1.10 14.02 33.85
CA LEU A 39 -1.89 13.28 32.86
C LEU A 39 -2.40 11.97 33.46
N GLU A 40 -1.51 11.19 34.08
CA GLU A 40 -1.83 9.92 34.73
C GLU A 40 -2.92 10.13 35.81
N GLU A 41 -2.78 11.16 36.65
CA GLU A 41 -3.78 11.54 37.67
C GLU A 41 -5.14 11.90 37.02
N SER A 42 -5.14 12.61 35.89
CA SER A 42 -6.38 12.97 35.20
C SER A 42 -7.06 11.78 34.50
N LEU A 43 -6.31 10.75 34.12
CA LEU A 43 -6.82 9.54 33.47
C LEU A 43 -7.15 8.44 34.52
N GLY A 44 -6.56 8.51 35.71
CA GLY A 44 -6.71 7.50 36.75
C GLY A 44 -5.83 6.25 36.59
N TYR A 45 -4.92 6.25 35.63
CA TYR A 45 -4.05 5.11 35.28
C TYR A 45 -2.60 5.53 35.12
N LYS A 46 -1.68 4.61 35.41
CA LYS A 46 -0.28 4.77 35.08
C LYS A 46 -0.06 4.47 33.61
N LEU A 47 0.71 5.34 32.93
CA LEU A 47 1.05 5.19 31.53
C LEU A 47 2.47 4.65 31.34
N PHE A 48 3.32 4.84 32.35
CA PHE A 48 4.68 4.28 32.38
C PHE A 48 4.92 3.50 33.65
N GLU A 49 5.72 2.46 33.53
CA GLU A 49 6.28 1.71 34.64
C GLU A 49 7.81 1.59 34.52
N LYS A 50 8.45 1.33 35.67
CA LYS A 50 9.91 1.15 35.71
C LYS A 50 10.22 -0.35 35.62
N ASN A 51 10.91 -0.73 34.57
CA ASN A 51 11.51 -2.05 34.44
C ASN A 51 13.05 -1.93 34.58
N GLY A 52 13.55 -2.13 35.78
CA GLY A 52 14.93 -1.87 36.14
C GLY A 52 15.33 -0.40 35.97
N ARG A 53 16.24 -0.13 35.01
CA ARG A 53 16.68 1.23 34.65
C ARG A 53 15.91 1.85 33.49
N ARG A 54 14.98 1.11 32.89
CA ARG A 54 14.20 1.57 31.72
C ARG A 54 12.81 2.02 32.17
N LEU A 55 12.30 2.99 31.43
CA LEU A 55 10.93 3.42 31.52
C LEU A 55 10.18 2.76 30.34
N GLU A 56 9.19 1.92 30.66
CA GLU A 56 8.41 1.17 29.66
C GLU A 56 6.94 1.60 29.75
N LEU A 57 6.19 1.44 28.66
CA LEU A 57 4.77 1.72 28.65
C LEU A 57 4.01 0.61 29.37
N THR A 58 2.97 0.97 30.11
CA THR A 58 1.96 0.01 30.58
C THR A 58 1.01 -0.33 29.43
N SER A 59 0.11 -1.31 29.59
CA SER A 59 -0.97 -1.60 28.65
C SER A 59 -1.87 -0.38 28.38
N GLU A 60 -2.17 0.38 29.42
CA GLU A 60 -2.90 1.65 29.33
C GLU A 60 -2.06 2.73 28.65
N GLY A 61 -0.73 2.70 28.84
CA GLY A 61 0.21 3.56 28.15
C GLY A 61 0.28 3.30 26.65
N GLU A 62 0.30 2.03 26.22
CA GLU A 62 0.25 1.68 24.81
C GLU A 62 -1.06 2.13 24.15
N LEU A 63 -2.18 1.90 24.84
CA LEU A 63 -3.49 2.37 24.37
C LEU A 63 -3.53 3.91 24.26
N ALA A 64 -3.04 4.62 25.28
CA ALA A 64 -2.99 6.07 25.28
C ALA A 64 -2.04 6.63 24.21
N LEU A 65 -0.94 5.91 23.90
CA LEU A 65 -0.01 6.29 22.82
C LEU A 65 -0.70 6.23 21.47
N GLY A 66 -1.46 5.17 21.18
CA GLY A 66 -2.23 5.06 19.94
C GLY A 66 -3.19 6.25 19.74
N TYR A 67 -3.98 6.57 20.76
CA TYR A 67 -4.87 7.74 20.70
C TYR A 67 -4.12 9.08 20.60
N ALA A 68 -2.99 9.23 21.28
CA ALA A 68 -2.18 10.45 21.19
C ALA A 68 -1.63 10.65 19.75
N GLU A 69 -1.19 9.59 19.09
CA GLU A 69 -0.75 9.62 17.69
C GLU A 69 -1.86 10.09 16.75
N GLU A 70 -3.08 9.54 16.91
CA GLU A 70 -4.26 9.95 16.11
C GLU A 70 -4.61 11.44 16.35
N ILE A 71 -4.65 11.88 17.60
CA ILE A 71 -4.97 13.26 17.96
C ILE A 71 -3.95 14.25 17.35
N PHE A 72 -2.66 13.95 17.45
CA PHE A 72 -1.63 14.87 16.93
C PHE A 72 -1.51 14.80 15.40
N ALA A 73 -1.81 13.65 14.77
CA ALA A 73 -1.95 13.57 13.32
C ALA A 73 -3.09 14.46 12.82
N LEU A 74 -4.28 14.36 13.43
CA LEU A 74 -5.44 15.19 13.10
C LEU A 74 -5.17 16.68 13.39
N GLY A 75 -4.43 16.99 14.46
CA GLY A 75 -4.00 18.35 14.78
C GLY A 75 -3.11 18.94 13.68
N SER A 76 -2.16 18.16 13.18
CA SER A 76 -1.29 18.56 12.06
C SER A 76 -2.08 18.74 10.75
N GLU A 77 -3.10 17.91 10.52
CA GLU A 77 -4.01 18.09 9.38
C GLU A 77 -4.79 19.40 9.47
N LEU A 78 -5.28 19.74 10.66
CA LEU A 78 -5.98 21.01 10.91
C LEU A 78 -5.04 22.20 10.65
N GLU A 79 -3.80 22.18 11.19
CA GLU A 79 -2.81 23.22 10.95
C GLU A 79 -2.51 23.37 9.46
N ASN A 80 -2.29 22.28 8.75
CA ASN A 80 -2.08 22.28 7.31
C ASN A 80 -3.31 22.85 6.56
N ALA A 81 -4.51 22.41 6.92
CA ALA A 81 -5.75 22.89 6.32
C ALA A 81 -5.94 24.41 6.50
N VAL A 82 -5.63 24.93 7.70
CA VAL A 82 -5.75 26.36 8.02
C VAL A 82 -4.63 27.17 7.35
N HIS A 83 -3.39 26.69 7.33
CA HIS A 83 -2.28 27.37 6.66
C HIS A 83 -2.47 27.41 5.14
N HIS A 84 -3.06 26.40 4.53
CA HIS A 84 -3.41 26.40 3.10
C HIS A 84 -4.54 27.38 2.74
N VAL A 85 -5.33 27.86 3.70
CA VAL A 85 -6.34 28.90 3.47
C VAL A 85 -5.72 30.28 3.22
N GLN A 86 -4.52 30.56 3.75
CA GLN A 86 -3.87 31.89 3.66
C GLN A 86 -2.94 32.06 2.45
N GLY A 87 -2.54 30.99 1.78
CA GLY A 87 -1.58 31.04 0.66
C GLY A 87 -2.20 30.75 -0.69
N GLY A 88 -2.95 31.66 -1.30
CA GLY A 88 -3.39 31.89 -2.70
C GLY A 88 -3.35 30.79 -3.79
N ARG A 89 -2.83 29.59 -3.57
CA ARG A 89 -2.90 28.40 -4.44
C ARG A 89 -3.14 27.16 -3.59
N ARG A 90 -4.40 26.81 -3.41
CA ARG A 90 -4.79 25.54 -2.78
C ARG A 90 -4.28 24.36 -3.62
N SER A 91 -3.19 23.74 -3.21
CA SER A 91 -2.87 22.39 -3.67
C SER A 91 -3.48 21.38 -2.69
N LEU A 92 -4.24 20.45 -3.22
CA LEU A 92 -4.77 19.34 -2.45
C LEU A 92 -3.64 18.32 -2.21
N GLU A 93 -3.31 18.03 -0.97
CA GLU A 93 -2.32 16.99 -0.66
C GLU A 93 -3.01 15.63 -0.64
N LEU A 94 -2.41 14.63 -1.29
CA LEU A 94 -2.84 13.23 -1.29
C LEU A 94 -1.66 12.33 -0.93
N ARG A 95 -1.73 11.67 0.20
CA ARG A 95 -0.73 10.70 0.69
C ARG A 95 -1.21 9.29 0.38
N VAL A 96 -0.55 8.61 -0.55
CA VAL A 96 -0.93 7.28 -1.03
C VAL A 96 0.13 6.25 -0.67
N GLY A 97 -0.31 5.09 -0.20
CA GLY A 97 0.47 3.87 -0.15
C GLY A 97 0.14 2.98 -1.34
N VAL A 98 1.14 2.40 -1.98
CA VAL A 98 0.96 1.38 -3.03
C VAL A 98 1.68 0.12 -2.58
N ALA A 99 0.97 -1.00 -2.52
CA ALA A 99 1.57 -2.28 -2.16
C ALA A 99 2.60 -2.71 -3.21
N ASP A 100 3.71 -3.30 -2.76
CA ASP A 100 4.82 -3.73 -3.62
C ASP A 100 4.37 -4.70 -4.71
N SER A 101 3.33 -5.50 -4.43
CA SER A 101 2.72 -6.47 -5.35
C SER A 101 1.97 -5.83 -6.51
N VAL A 102 1.52 -4.58 -6.37
CA VAL A 102 0.78 -3.87 -7.43
C VAL A 102 1.73 -3.43 -8.53
N ALA A 103 1.45 -3.85 -9.77
CA ALA A 103 2.25 -3.45 -10.93
C ALA A 103 2.29 -1.92 -11.07
N LYS A 104 3.48 -1.34 -11.34
CA LYS A 104 3.70 0.12 -11.41
C LYS A 104 2.81 0.80 -12.44
N SER A 105 2.59 0.17 -13.59
CA SER A 105 1.67 0.69 -14.61
C SER A 105 0.21 0.68 -14.14
N VAL A 106 -0.24 -0.34 -13.41
CA VAL A 106 -1.58 -0.34 -12.78
C VAL A 106 -1.68 0.81 -11.78
N ALA A 107 -0.68 0.96 -10.90
CA ALA A 107 -0.65 2.04 -9.92
C ALA A 107 -0.71 3.41 -10.60
N TYR A 108 0.04 3.62 -11.68
CA TYR A 108 0.00 4.86 -12.47
C TYR A 108 -1.41 5.15 -13.00
N HIS A 109 -2.03 4.20 -13.70
CA HIS A 109 -3.37 4.39 -14.26
C HIS A 109 -4.45 4.60 -13.20
N LEU A 110 -4.29 4.01 -12.01
CA LEU A 110 -5.18 4.24 -10.88
C LEU A 110 -5.01 5.63 -10.27
N LEU A 111 -3.78 6.13 -10.19
CA LEU A 111 -3.46 7.37 -9.49
C LEU A 111 -3.55 8.62 -10.36
N GLU A 112 -3.32 8.51 -11.68
CA GLU A 112 -3.33 9.64 -12.62
C GLU A 112 -4.63 10.47 -12.53
N PRO A 113 -5.84 9.88 -12.40
CA PRO A 113 -7.08 10.65 -12.29
C PRO A 113 -7.14 11.59 -11.09
N ALA A 114 -6.32 11.40 -10.07
CA ALA A 114 -6.23 12.34 -8.95
C ALA A 114 -5.84 13.76 -9.40
N PHE A 115 -5.10 13.89 -10.49
CA PHE A 115 -4.67 15.19 -11.01
C PHE A 115 -5.74 15.92 -11.84
N THR A 116 -6.89 15.28 -12.08
CA THR A 116 -8.01 15.86 -12.89
C THR A 116 -9.10 16.52 -12.04
N VAL A 117 -8.90 16.67 -10.72
CA VAL A 117 -9.94 17.20 -9.78
C VAL A 117 -10.20 18.70 -9.85
N GLY A 118 -9.62 19.42 -10.84
CA GLY A 118 -9.88 20.83 -11.07
C GLY A 118 -9.12 21.79 -10.16
N GLN A 119 -8.20 21.29 -9.33
CA GLN A 119 -7.30 22.10 -8.51
C GLN A 119 -5.90 21.43 -8.47
N PRO A 120 -4.82 22.18 -8.17
CA PRO A 120 -3.49 21.62 -8.07
C PRO A 120 -3.46 20.51 -7.03
N VAL A 121 -2.81 19.38 -7.34
CA VAL A 121 -2.63 18.24 -6.44
C VAL A 121 -1.15 18.02 -6.19
N ARG A 122 -0.78 17.85 -4.92
CA ARG A 122 0.53 17.35 -4.49
C ARG A 122 0.35 15.92 -4.00
N MET A 123 0.81 14.97 -4.79
CA MET A 123 0.79 13.56 -4.40
C MET A 123 2.10 13.19 -3.69
N ILE A 124 1.98 12.48 -2.57
CA ILE A 124 3.08 11.85 -1.86
C ILE A 124 2.81 10.35 -1.90
N CYS A 125 3.56 9.64 -2.74
CA CYS A 125 3.40 8.21 -2.93
C CYS A 125 4.48 7.44 -2.15
N HIS A 126 4.05 6.42 -1.43
CA HIS A 126 4.92 5.51 -0.69
C HIS A 126 4.67 4.09 -1.19
N GLU A 127 5.74 3.36 -1.47
CA GLU A 127 5.66 1.93 -1.75
C GLU A 127 6.10 1.12 -0.54
N GLY A 128 5.57 -0.07 -0.38
CA GLY A 128 5.97 -0.96 0.70
C GLY A 128 5.05 -2.17 0.88
N LYS A 129 5.34 -2.95 1.90
CA LYS A 129 4.53 -4.13 2.24
C LYS A 129 3.14 -3.71 2.70
N PHE A 130 2.15 -4.50 2.34
CA PHE A 130 0.74 -4.21 2.61
C PHE A 130 0.46 -3.94 4.09
N ASP A 131 0.96 -4.79 5.00
CA ASP A 131 0.76 -4.62 6.44
C ASP A 131 1.36 -3.31 6.98
N ASP A 132 2.54 -2.91 6.50
CA ASP A 132 3.19 -1.65 6.89
C ASP A 132 2.39 -0.43 6.40
N LEU A 133 1.84 -0.53 5.19
CA LEU A 133 0.97 0.52 4.63
C LEU A 133 -0.35 0.63 5.40
N LEU A 134 -0.95 -0.50 5.80
CA LEU A 134 -2.14 -0.51 6.64
C LEU A 134 -1.88 0.10 8.02
N ALA A 135 -0.72 -0.18 8.63
CA ALA A 135 -0.34 0.44 9.90
C ALA A 135 -0.22 1.98 9.76
N ARG A 136 0.36 2.46 8.64
CA ARG A 136 0.46 3.90 8.35
C ARG A 136 -0.89 4.53 8.05
N LEU A 137 -1.78 3.81 7.37
CA LEU A 137 -3.16 4.25 7.10
C LEU A 137 -3.94 4.40 8.42
N ALA A 138 -3.83 3.42 9.34
CA ALA A 138 -4.45 3.46 10.65
C ALA A 138 -4.00 4.66 11.51
N LEU A 139 -2.76 5.11 11.33
CA LEU A 139 -2.18 6.28 11.98
C LEU A 139 -2.43 7.59 11.20
N HIS A 140 -3.36 7.60 10.24
CA HIS A 140 -3.67 8.76 9.39
C HIS A 140 -2.42 9.37 8.70
N ARG A 141 -1.37 8.56 8.47
CA ARG A 141 -0.18 8.97 7.71
C ARG A 141 -0.33 8.76 6.22
N LEU A 142 -1.35 8.01 5.82
CA LEU A 142 -1.82 7.82 4.44
C LEU A 142 -3.31 8.11 4.37
N ASP A 143 -3.75 8.65 3.26
CA ASP A 143 -5.16 8.91 2.97
C ASP A 143 -5.78 7.73 2.23
N LEU A 144 -4.95 6.96 1.51
CA LEU A 144 -5.34 5.85 0.67
C LEU A 144 -4.24 4.79 0.61
N VAL A 145 -4.61 3.52 0.57
CA VAL A 145 -3.73 2.41 0.17
C VAL A 145 -4.32 1.72 -1.05
N ILE A 146 -3.50 1.55 -2.09
CA ILE A 146 -3.80 0.73 -3.28
C ILE A 146 -3.15 -0.64 -3.07
N ALA A 147 -3.94 -1.70 -3.21
CA ALA A 147 -3.48 -3.08 -3.02
C ALA A 147 -4.20 -4.03 -3.97
N ASP A 148 -3.60 -5.19 -4.20
CA ASP A 148 -4.15 -6.34 -4.93
C ASP A 148 -4.76 -7.41 -4.00
N GLU A 149 -4.87 -7.08 -2.72
CA GLU A 149 -5.50 -7.91 -1.71
C GLU A 149 -6.45 -7.12 -0.81
N ARG A 150 -7.41 -7.82 -0.24
CA ARG A 150 -8.42 -7.23 0.66
C ARG A 150 -7.85 -7.05 2.06
N LEU A 151 -8.35 -6.04 2.76
CA LEU A 151 -8.10 -5.87 4.19
C LEU A 151 -8.42 -7.18 4.93
N PRO A 152 -7.45 -7.77 5.64
CA PRO A 152 -7.68 -9.01 6.37
C PRO A 152 -8.68 -8.81 7.52
N LYS A 153 -9.60 -9.76 7.72
CA LYS A 153 -10.62 -9.69 8.79
C LYS A 153 -10.03 -9.64 10.21
N ARG A 154 -8.76 -9.95 10.38
CA ARG A 154 -8.07 -10.03 11.68
C ARG A 154 -7.33 -8.74 12.06
N VAL A 155 -7.30 -7.74 11.19
CA VAL A 155 -6.60 -6.49 11.47
C VAL A 155 -7.53 -5.55 12.23
N SER A 156 -7.07 -5.03 13.39
CA SER A 156 -7.82 -4.08 14.25
C SER A 156 -8.00 -2.68 13.64
N VAL A 157 -7.67 -2.49 12.37
CA VAL A 157 -7.77 -1.20 11.69
C VAL A 157 -9.21 -0.98 11.25
N LYS A 158 -9.82 0.13 11.66
CA LYS A 158 -11.09 0.60 11.10
C LYS A 158 -10.84 1.18 9.70
N ALA A 159 -10.73 0.30 8.69
CA ALA A 159 -10.57 0.69 7.31
C ALA A 159 -11.60 -0.05 6.43
N PHE A 160 -11.84 0.47 5.24
CA PHE A 160 -12.84 -0.03 4.31
C PHE A 160 -12.20 -0.33 2.96
N ASN A 161 -12.55 -1.49 2.41
CA ASN A 161 -12.19 -1.86 1.05
C ASN A 161 -13.17 -1.22 0.06
N HIS A 162 -12.64 -0.49 -0.90
CA HIS A 162 -13.38 -0.01 -2.07
C HIS A 162 -12.83 -0.76 -3.29
N SER A 163 -13.60 -1.69 -3.84
CA SER A 163 -13.20 -2.41 -5.06
C SER A 163 -13.00 -1.42 -6.21
N LEU A 164 -11.85 -1.49 -6.83
CA LEU A 164 -11.49 -0.70 -8.02
C LEU A 164 -11.84 -1.45 -9.30
N GLY A 165 -11.64 -2.77 -9.30
CA GLY A 165 -11.95 -3.66 -10.41
C GLY A 165 -11.09 -4.91 -10.40
N THR A 166 -11.18 -5.67 -11.48
CA THR A 166 -10.47 -6.94 -11.66
C THR A 166 -9.82 -6.99 -13.04
N SER A 167 -8.72 -7.72 -13.14
CA SER A 167 -8.05 -8.00 -14.42
C SER A 167 -7.80 -9.49 -14.56
N ALA A 168 -8.09 -10.05 -15.72
CA ALA A 168 -7.59 -11.35 -16.12
C ALA A 168 -6.07 -11.31 -16.26
N THR A 169 -5.45 -12.47 -16.41
CA THR A 169 -4.00 -12.60 -16.55
C THR A 169 -3.61 -12.99 -17.97
N SER A 170 -2.63 -12.28 -18.50
CA SER A 170 -2.01 -12.56 -19.78
C SER A 170 -0.61 -13.09 -19.60
N PHE A 171 -0.25 -14.05 -20.44
CA PHE A 171 1.09 -14.61 -20.51
C PHE A 171 1.79 -13.99 -21.72
N VAL A 172 2.99 -13.49 -21.48
CA VAL A 172 3.76 -12.76 -22.50
C VAL A 172 5.19 -13.30 -22.58
N CYS A 173 5.79 -13.19 -23.74
CA CYS A 173 7.20 -13.52 -23.93
C CYS A 173 7.85 -12.63 -25.00
N SER A 174 9.18 -12.57 -24.99
CA SER A 174 9.89 -11.92 -26.06
C SER A 174 9.74 -12.69 -27.38
N PRO A 175 9.87 -12.04 -28.56
CA PRO A 175 9.84 -12.71 -29.87
C PRO A 175 10.87 -13.86 -30.01
N ALA A 176 11.99 -13.76 -29.30
CA ALA A 176 13.03 -14.79 -29.32
C ALA A 176 12.59 -16.14 -28.71
N LEU A 177 11.62 -16.12 -27.79
CA LEU A 177 11.07 -17.34 -27.16
C LEU A 177 9.91 -17.96 -27.95
N LYS A 178 9.21 -17.19 -28.80
CA LYS A 178 8.04 -17.68 -29.55
C LYS A 178 8.29 -18.97 -30.32
N PRO A 179 9.43 -19.16 -31.02
CA PRO A 179 9.70 -20.41 -31.79
C PRO A 179 9.79 -21.66 -30.88
N GLN A 180 10.02 -21.50 -29.62
CA GLN A 180 10.12 -22.61 -28.63
C GLN A 180 8.76 -23.07 -28.13
N LEU A 181 7.73 -22.26 -28.27
CA LEU A 181 6.37 -22.60 -27.86
C LEU A 181 5.77 -23.68 -28.76
N LYS A 182 5.39 -24.80 -28.17
CA LYS A 182 4.78 -25.92 -28.88
C LYS A 182 3.35 -26.14 -28.46
N GLY A 183 2.44 -26.24 -29.42
CA GLY A 183 1.02 -26.48 -29.12
C GLY A 183 0.25 -25.20 -28.82
N ARG A 184 -0.96 -25.38 -28.25
CA ARG A 184 -1.86 -24.27 -27.91
C ARG A 184 -1.72 -23.92 -26.45
N PHE A 185 -1.99 -22.66 -26.13
CA PHE A 185 -2.14 -22.20 -24.75
C PHE A 185 -3.31 -22.94 -24.06
N PRO A 186 -3.17 -23.36 -22.79
CA PRO A 186 -2.02 -23.16 -21.92
C PRO A 186 -0.94 -24.26 -22.01
N ALA A 187 -1.17 -25.37 -22.71
CA ALA A 187 -0.25 -26.51 -22.79
C ALA A 187 1.13 -26.13 -23.36
N CYS A 188 1.22 -25.09 -24.18
CA CYS A 188 2.49 -24.60 -24.71
C CYS A 188 3.47 -24.08 -23.64
N LEU A 189 3.01 -23.88 -22.40
CA LEU A 189 3.86 -23.48 -21.28
C LEU A 189 4.65 -24.63 -20.64
N ASP A 190 4.28 -25.89 -20.97
CA ASP A 190 4.96 -27.05 -20.39
C ASP A 190 6.43 -27.10 -20.78
N GLY A 191 7.31 -27.21 -19.78
CA GLY A 191 8.77 -27.18 -19.95
C GLY A 191 9.37 -25.81 -20.32
N MET A 192 8.56 -24.79 -20.58
CA MET A 192 9.05 -23.46 -20.92
C MET A 192 9.73 -22.77 -19.73
N PRO A 193 10.79 -21.98 -19.99
CA PRO A 193 11.37 -21.15 -18.94
C PRO A 193 10.35 -20.09 -18.52
N MET A 194 10.09 -19.98 -17.19
CA MET A 194 9.18 -18.98 -16.64
C MET A 194 9.84 -18.12 -15.58
N LEU A 195 9.44 -16.85 -15.58
CA LEU A 195 9.68 -15.85 -14.55
C LEU A 195 8.38 -15.67 -13.79
N ILE A 196 8.42 -15.74 -12.48
CA ILE A 196 7.20 -15.75 -11.65
C ILE A 196 7.32 -14.79 -10.48
N HIS A 197 6.17 -14.44 -9.91
CA HIS A 197 6.11 -13.65 -8.69
C HIS A 197 6.64 -14.44 -7.48
N GLY A 198 7.22 -13.72 -6.51
CA GLY A 198 7.70 -14.29 -5.26
C GLY A 198 6.60 -15.00 -4.46
N ALA A 199 7.00 -15.87 -3.55
CA ALA A 199 6.10 -16.75 -2.79
C ALA A 199 5.09 -16.00 -1.90
N SER A 200 5.35 -14.74 -1.56
CA SER A 200 4.46 -13.88 -0.75
C SER A 200 3.28 -13.31 -1.55
N SER A 201 3.32 -13.35 -2.88
CA SER A 201 2.27 -12.81 -3.73
C SER A 201 1.03 -13.71 -3.74
N ALA A 202 -0.16 -13.12 -3.62
CA ALA A 202 -1.44 -13.82 -3.76
C ALA A 202 -1.57 -14.47 -5.15
N MET A 203 -1.07 -13.83 -6.21
CA MET A 203 -1.02 -14.36 -7.56
C MET A 203 -0.18 -15.64 -7.65
N ARG A 204 0.91 -15.76 -6.88
CA ARG A 204 1.75 -16.96 -6.88
C ARG A 204 0.98 -18.20 -6.46
N GLN A 205 0.18 -18.13 -5.41
CA GLN A 205 -0.61 -19.25 -4.93
C GLN A 205 -1.68 -19.67 -5.94
N GLN A 206 -2.36 -18.71 -6.56
CA GLN A 206 -3.34 -18.96 -7.62
C GLN A 206 -2.67 -19.63 -8.83
N PHE A 207 -1.50 -19.15 -9.23
CA PHE A 207 -0.74 -19.67 -10.34
C PHE A 207 -0.28 -21.11 -10.12
N ASP A 208 0.26 -21.44 -8.95
CA ASP A 208 0.67 -22.80 -8.61
C ASP A 208 -0.52 -23.79 -8.68
N GLN A 209 -1.71 -23.38 -8.20
CA GLN A 209 -2.94 -24.17 -8.30
C GLN A 209 -3.42 -24.32 -9.75
N TRP A 210 -3.31 -23.26 -10.54
CA TRP A 210 -3.67 -23.27 -11.96
C TRP A 210 -2.78 -24.22 -12.75
N LEU A 211 -1.46 -24.18 -12.55
CA LEU A 211 -0.51 -25.12 -13.14
C LEU A 211 -0.85 -26.58 -12.82
N ALA A 212 -1.17 -26.84 -11.55
CA ALA A 212 -1.55 -28.19 -11.11
C ALA A 212 -2.84 -28.69 -11.79
N ARG A 213 -3.87 -27.82 -11.92
CA ARG A 213 -5.14 -28.15 -12.60
C ARG A 213 -4.94 -28.48 -14.08
N HIS A 214 -4.09 -27.71 -14.75
CA HIS A 214 -3.81 -27.91 -16.18
C HIS A 214 -2.69 -28.93 -16.45
N GLN A 215 -2.09 -29.52 -15.40
CA GLN A 215 -0.99 -30.48 -15.48
C GLN A 215 0.25 -29.94 -16.23
N ILE A 216 0.52 -28.65 -16.10
CA ILE A 216 1.63 -27.93 -16.73
C ILE A 216 2.78 -27.83 -15.75
N ARG A 217 3.99 -28.13 -16.20
CA ARG A 217 5.24 -28.08 -15.42
C ARG A 217 6.26 -27.19 -16.11
N PRO A 218 6.15 -25.88 -16.01
CA PRO A 218 7.14 -24.98 -16.56
C PRO A 218 8.45 -25.08 -15.78
N ARG A 219 9.53 -24.69 -16.38
CA ARG A 219 10.82 -24.59 -15.69
C ARG A 219 10.95 -23.20 -15.07
N ILE A 220 10.68 -23.07 -13.79
CA ILE A 220 10.86 -21.82 -13.06
C ILE A 220 12.36 -21.50 -13.02
N ILE A 221 12.76 -20.36 -13.57
CA ILE A 221 14.16 -19.95 -13.64
C ILE A 221 14.47 -18.76 -12.74
N ALA A 222 13.48 -17.96 -12.37
CA ALA A 222 13.63 -16.87 -11.41
C ALA A 222 12.30 -16.49 -10.78
N GLU A 223 12.38 -15.98 -9.54
CA GLU A 223 11.27 -15.43 -8.77
C GLU A 223 11.56 -13.97 -8.44
N PHE A 224 10.55 -13.10 -8.52
CA PHE A 224 10.69 -11.67 -8.34
C PHE A 224 9.59 -11.12 -7.43
N ASP A 225 9.97 -10.32 -6.45
CA ASP A 225 9.02 -9.53 -5.67
C ASP A 225 8.61 -8.25 -6.39
N ASP A 226 9.44 -7.78 -7.35
CA ASP A 226 9.18 -6.59 -8.17
C ASP A 226 8.86 -6.97 -9.63
N GLY A 227 7.64 -6.62 -10.08
CA GLY A 227 7.17 -6.91 -11.43
C GLY A 227 7.94 -6.16 -12.53
N ALA A 228 8.47 -4.96 -12.26
CA ALA A 228 9.22 -4.20 -13.25
C ALA A 228 10.57 -4.88 -13.56
N LEU A 229 11.22 -5.44 -12.54
CA LEU A 229 12.44 -6.22 -12.72
C LEU A 229 12.13 -7.52 -13.49
N MET A 230 11.05 -8.21 -13.17
CA MET A 230 10.59 -9.39 -13.91
C MET A 230 10.36 -9.08 -15.39
N ASN A 231 9.69 -7.96 -15.70
CA ASN A 231 9.44 -7.52 -17.07
C ASN A 231 10.75 -7.24 -17.84
N ALA A 232 11.75 -6.64 -17.18
CA ALA A 232 13.06 -6.39 -17.78
C ALA A 232 13.78 -7.70 -18.18
N PHE A 233 13.75 -8.72 -17.31
CA PHE A 233 14.28 -10.05 -17.65
C PHE A 233 13.47 -10.73 -18.74
N GLY A 234 12.14 -10.57 -18.72
CA GLY A 234 11.25 -11.10 -19.76
C GLY A 234 11.50 -10.52 -21.13
N ARG A 235 11.73 -9.21 -21.22
CA ARG A 235 12.14 -8.50 -22.46
C ARG A 235 13.39 -9.11 -23.07
N GLU A 236 14.39 -9.44 -22.27
CA GLU A 236 15.63 -10.06 -22.72
C GLU A 236 15.48 -11.57 -23.05
N GLY A 237 14.25 -12.08 -23.07
CA GLY A 237 13.96 -13.47 -23.48
C GLY A 237 14.36 -14.53 -22.46
N ARG A 238 14.47 -14.17 -21.18
CA ARG A 238 14.86 -15.13 -20.15
C ARG A 238 13.75 -16.10 -19.81
N GLY A 239 12.48 -15.73 -20.01
CA GLY A 239 11.34 -16.60 -19.73
C GLY A 239 10.01 -15.98 -20.15
N VAL A 240 8.97 -16.80 -20.11
CA VAL A 240 7.57 -16.36 -20.16
C VAL A 240 7.24 -15.74 -18.81
N PHE A 241 6.42 -14.69 -18.78
CA PHE A 241 5.96 -14.06 -17.55
C PHE A 241 4.49 -13.63 -17.65
N MET A 242 3.91 -13.34 -16.49
CA MET A 242 2.51 -12.92 -16.38
C MET A 242 2.39 -11.42 -16.24
N THR A 243 1.28 -10.87 -16.76
CA THR A 243 0.90 -9.47 -16.58
C THR A 243 -0.63 -9.35 -16.51
N PRO A 244 -1.17 -8.35 -15.79
CA PRO A 244 -2.59 -8.04 -15.88
C PRO A 244 -3.01 -7.76 -17.33
N SER A 245 -4.10 -8.39 -17.79
CA SER A 245 -4.54 -8.24 -19.20
C SER A 245 -4.91 -6.81 -19.57
N VAL A 246 -5.28 -5.98 -18.60
CA VAL A 246 -5.56 -4.55 -18.80
C VAL A 246 -4.31 -3.76 -19.24
N LEU A 247 -3.11 -4.32 -19.04
CA LEU A 247 -1.83 -3.70 -19.40
C LEU A 247 -1.20 -4.26 -20.67
N GLU A 248 -1.83 -5.22 -21.36
CA GLU A 248 -1.22 -5.91 -22.49
C GLU A 248 -0.60 -4.97 -23.53
N ALA A 249 -1.38 -4.02 -24.04
CA ALA A 249 -0.93 -3.10 -25.07
C ALA A 249 0.26 -2.25 -24.61
N GLU A 250 0.28 -1.84 -23.35
CA GLU A 250 1.38 -1.07 -22.78
C GLU A 250 2.63 -1.92 -22.62
N ILE A 251 2.49 -3.14 -22.08
CA ILE A 251 3.59 -4.07 -21.87
C ILE A 251 4.20 -4.51 -23.20
N GLU A 252 3.36 -4.81 -24.21
CA GLU A 252 3.84 -5.12 -25.56
C GLU A 252 4.63 -3.96 -26.17
N ALA A 253 4.12 -2.73 -26.06
CA ALA A 253 4.77 -1.54 -26.60
C ALA A 253 6.06 -1.19 -25.85
N GLN A 254 6.06 -1.26 -24.52
CA GLN A 254 7.18 -0.84 -23.68
C GLN A 254 8.33 -1.84 -23.69
N TYR A 255 8.02 -3.13 -23.66
CA TYR A 255 9.02 -4.19 -23.52
C TYR A 255 9.28 -4.99 -24.82
N GLY A 256 8.54 -4.73 -25.88
CA GLY A 256 8.72 -5.44 -27.16
C GLY A 256 8.41 -6.94 -27.04
N VAL A 257 7.53 -7.31 -26.14
CA VAL A 257 7.05 -8.69 -25.93
C VAL A 257 5.74 -8.91 -26.67
N SER A 258 5.24 -10.14 -26.67
CA SER A 258 3.95 -10.45 -27.28
C SER A 258 3.14 -11.38 -26.39
N VAL A 259 1.84 -11.20 -26.39
CA VAL A 259 0.88 -12.10 -25.74
C VAL A 259 0.91 -13.47 -26.43
N ILE A 260 0.99 -14.52 -25.61
CA ILE A 260 0.95 -15.92 -26.06
C ILE A 260 -0.33 -16.63 -25.62
N GLY A 261 -1.04 -16.07 -24.64
CA GLY A 261 -2.33 -16.56 -24.18
C GLY A 261 -2.88 -15.72 -23.02
N ARG A 262 -4.18 -15.88 -22.78
CA ARG A 262 -4.92 -15.22 -21.69
C ARG A 262 -5.71 -16.25 -20.91
N THR A 263 -5.97 -15.96 -19.65
CA THR A 263 -6.87 -16.78 -18.83
C THR A 263 -7.62 -15.89 -17.83
N ASP A 264 -8.89 -16.18 -17.66
CA ASP A 264 -9.77 -15.62 -16.63
C ASP A 264 -9.83 -16.49 -15.36
N GLU A 265 -9.14 -17.63 -15.36
CA GLU A 265 -8.97 -18.45 -14.16
C GLU A 265 -7.97 -17.87 -13.16
N LEU A 266 -7.13 -16.92 -13.60
CA LEU A 266 -6.21 -16.16 -12.80
C LEU A 266 -6.63 -14.69 -12.84
N MET A 267 -7.29 -14.27 -11.77
CA MET A 267 -7.83 -12.91 -11.67
C MET A 267 -7.09 -12.14 -10.58
N GLU A 268 -6.64 -10.95 -10.93
CA GLU A 268 -6.17 -9.97 -9.96
C GLU A 268 -7.30 -9.03 -9.58
N GLU A 269 -7.52 -8.83 -8.28
CA GLU A 269 -8.48 -7.85 -7.78
C GLU A 269 -7.71 -6.65 -7.21
N PHE A 270 -8.18 -5.44 -7.51
CA PHE A 270 -7.55 -4.22 -7.01
C PHE A 270 -8.48 -3.45 -6.08
N PHE A 271 -7.91 -2.94 -4.99
CA PHE A 271 -8.63 -2.25 -3.93
C PHE A 271 -8.01 -0.90 -3.62
N ALA A 272 -8.88 0.07 -3.36
CA ALA A 272 -8.57 1.28 -2.63
C ALA A 272 -9.02 1.08 -1.18
N ILE A 273 -8.10 1.20 -0.24
CA ILE A 273 -8.37 1.01 1.19
C ILE A 273 -8.22 2.36 1.89
N SER A 274 -9.24 2.80 2.59
CA SER A 274 -9.25 4.06 3.33
C SER A 274 -9.90 3.91 4.70
N VAL A 275 -9.62 4.82 5.62
CA VAL A 275 -10.28 4.85 6.95
C VAL A 275 -11.73 5.35 6.86
N GLU A 276 -12.13 5.95 5.73
CA GLU A 276 -13.47 6.46 5.52
C GLU A 276 -14.36 5.42 4.85
N ARG A 277 -15.53 5.16 5.42
CA ARG A 277 -16.56 4.33 4.79
C ARG A 277 -17.15 4.98 3.54
N ARG A 278 -17.28 6.30 3.55
CA ARG A 278 -17.67 7.13 2.41
C ARG A 278 -16.47 7.99 2.03
N ILE A 279 -16.00 7.84 0.82
CA ILE A 279 -14.86 8.59 0.30
C ILE A 279 -15.26 10.07 0.22
N SER A 280 -14.64 10.91 1.05
CA SER A 280 -14.82 12.36 1.06
C SER A 280 -13.70 13.08 0.31
N HIS A 281 -12.49 12.52 0.30
CA HIS A 281 -11.33 13.11 -0.36
C HIS A 281 -11.52 13.16 -1.89
N PRO A 282 -11.47 14.35 -2.54
CA PRO A 282 -11.78 14.49 -3.97
C PRO A 282 -10.92 13.63 -4.89
N CYS A 283 -9.60 13.53 -4.60
CA CYS A 283 -8.68 12.70 -5.37
C CYS A 283 -9.03 11.21 -5.24
N VAL A 284 -9.35 10.73 -4.04
CA VAL A 284 -9.72 9.32 -3.83
C VAL A 284 -11.02 8.99 -4.55
N ALA A 285 -11.98 9.93 -4.56
CA ALA A 285 -13.21 9.79 -5.33
C ALA A 285 -12.96 9.75 -6.85
N ALA A 286 -12.03 10.57 -7.36
CA ALA A 286 -11.63 10.56 -8.77
C ALA A 286 -10.96 9.24 -9.15
N ILE A 287 -10.00 8.76 -8.36
CA ILE A 287 -9.34 7.46 -8.51
C ILE A 287 -10.36 6.33 -8.60
N THR A 288 -11.25 6.23 -7.60
CA THR A 288 -12.22 5.13 -7.52
C THR A 288 -13.22 5.15 -8.68
N ARG A 289 -13.62 6.33 -9.14
CA ARG A 289 -14.54 6.47 -10.27
C ARG A 289 -13.87 6.10 -11.59
N ALA A 290 -12.66 6.61 -11.83
CA ALA A 290 -11.92 6.36 -13.07
C ALA A 290 -11.50 4.89 -13.20
N ALA A 291 -11.08 4.23 -12.14
CA ALA A 291 -10.74 2.82 -12.13
C ALA A 291 -11.88 1.96 -12.68
N ARG A 292 -13.10 2.18 -12.18
CA ARG A 292 -14.30 1.43 -12.60
C ARG A 292 -14.75 1.76 -14.02
N ALA A 293 -14.59 3.00 -14.45
CA ALA A 293 -15.11 3.47 -15.73
C ALA A 293 -14.14 3.27 -16.89
N GLN A 294 -12.84 3.24 -16.64
CA GLN A 294 -11.81 3.29 -17.69
C GLN A 294 -10.88 2.08 -17.64
N LEU A 295 -10.17 1.84 -16.54
CA LEU A 295 -9.14 0.81 -16.49
C LEU A 295 -9.72 -0.61 -16.55
N PHE A 296 -10.78 -0.87 -15.78
CA PHE A 296 -11.37 -2.20 -15.67
C PHE A 296 -12.71 -2.37 -16.40
N SER A 297 -13.16 -1.36 -17.14
CA SER A 297 -14.39 -1.45 -17.93
C SER A 297 -14.21 -2.28 -19.22
N ALA A 298 -13.00 -2.50 -19.65
CA ALA A 298 -12.65 -3.15 -20.92
C ALA A 298 -12.30 -4.64 -20.78
N SER A 299 -12.69 -5.33 -19.70
CA SER A 299 -12.62 -6.79 -19.68
C SER A 299 -13.76 -7.35 -20.56
N PRO A 300 -13.49 -7.75 -21.81
CA PRO A 300 -14.50 -8.47 -22.57
C PRO A 300 -14.69 -9.83 -21.89
N VAL A 301 -15.96 -10.17 -21.68
CA VAL A 301 -16.44 -11.54 -21.37
C VAL A 301 -15.99 -12.52 -22.43
#